data_71a5cac4c3685e4b1eede66cd06a925b
#
_entry.id   71a5cac4c3685e4b1eede66cd06a925b
#
_cell.length_a   1.000
_cell.length_b   1.000
_cell.length_c   1.000
_cell.angle_alpha   90.00
_cell.angle_beta   90.00
_cell.angle_gamma   90.00
#
_symmetry.space_group_name_H-M   'P 1'
#
loop_
_entity.id
_entity.type
_entity.pdbx_description
1 polymer ?
#
loop_
_entity_poly.entity_id
_entity_poly.type
_entity_poly.pdbx_seq_one_letter_code
_entity_poly.pdbx_strand_id
1 'polypeptide(L)'
;MKHTKFITICGGLLVMALCVTVGAQASRTSNDGVFTADQAKRGDVIYKEACATCHGDNLEGSGPMPPLAGKDFLTNWTGKTVGELFEKTQTTMPATAPGTLTPAQAADLTAHMLNSSGFPAGATELEAKVEALMQIKIDAPKAATAGTTGTSGAAPSTTSPSTPAPTTPAPTTPTSPAK
;
A
#
# COMPACT_ATOMS: atom_id res chain seq x y z
N MET A 1 -60.78 -0.90 -53.33
CA MET A 1 -59.53 -1.61 -53.54
C MET A 1 -58.39 -0.63 -53.72
N LYS A 2 -57.83 -0.02 -52.69
CA LYS A 2 -56.64 0.88 -52.77
C LYS A 2 -56.26 1.40 -51.40
N HIS A 3 -55.94 0.54 -50.41
CA HIS A 3 -55.44 1.04 -49.11
C HIS A 3 -54.49 0.03 -48.42
N THR A 4 -53.64 -0.71 -49.17
CA THR A 4 -52.82 -1.76 -48.56
C THR A 4 -51.31 -1.56 -48.85
N LYS A 5 -50.81 -0.34 -48.91
CA LYS A 5 -49.36 -0.09 -49.24
C LYS A 5 -48.66 0.89 -48.33
N PHE A 6 -49.15 1.28 -47.15
CA PHE A 6 -48.52 2.33 -46.35
C PHE A 6 -48.02 1.89 -44.96
N ILE A 7 -47.99 0.58 -44.64
CA ILE A 7 -47.63 0.14 -43.27
C ILE A 7 -46.24 -0.52 -43.19
N THR A 8 -45.41 -0.52 -44.23
CA THR A 8 -44.13 -1.28 -44.22
C THR A 8 -42.86 -0.42 -44.13
N ILE A 9 -42.96 0.86 -43.84
CA ILE A 9 -41.75 1.76 -43.84
C ILE A 9 -41.38 2.29 -42.42
N CYS A 10 -42.21 2.10 -41.41
CA CYS A 10 -41.88 2.62 -40.06
C CYS A 10 -41.22 1.61 -39.13
N GLY A 11 -40.87 0.41 -39.55
CA GLY A 11 -40.25 -0.64 -38.69
C GLY A 11 -38.75 -0.72 -38.71
N GLY A 12 -38.06 0.17 -39.47
CA GLY A 12 -36.62 -0.02 -39.77
C GLY A 12 -35.62 0.90 -39.06
N LEU A 13 -36.05 1.79 -38.17
CA LEU A 13 -35.19 2.87 -37.65
C LEU A 13 -34.98 2.87 -36.12
N LEU A 14 -35.30 1.79 -35.43
CA LEU A 14 -35.12 1.74 -33.96
C LEU A 14 -34.06 0.69 -33.51
N VAL A 15 -33.11 0.34 -34.35
CA VAL A 15 -31.95 -0.52 -34.00
C VAL A 15 -30.68 0.28 -34.24
N MET A 16 -30.60 1.46 -33.64
CA MET A 16 -29.35 2.20 -33.68
C MET A 16 -29.03 2.79 -32.31
N ALA A 17 -27.87 2.44 -31.83
CA ALA A 17 -27.13 3.06 -30.74
C ALA A 17 -27.18 2.37 -29.39
N LEU A 18 -26.86 1.06 -29.32
CA LEU A 18 -26.04 0.60 -28.21
C LEU A 18 -24.57 0.80 -28.60
N CYS A 19 -24.13 2.07 -28.63
CA CYS A 19 -22.72 2.40 -28.55
C CYS A 19 -22.24 2.00 -27.15
N VAL A 20 -21.77 0.77 -27.01
CA VAL A 20 -20.95 0.37 -25.88
C VAL A 20 -19.69 1.23 -26.00
N THR A 21 -19.65 2.31 -25.24
CA THR A 21 -18.41 3.04 -25.00
C THR A 21 -17.53 2.10 -24.17
N VAL A 22 -16.71 1.30 -24.85
CA VAL A 22 -15.53 0.69 -24.23
C VAL A 22 -14.64 1.85 -23.87
N GLY A 23 -14.84 2.37 -22.66
CA GLY A 23 -13.94 3.34 -22.06
C GLY A 23 -12.56 2.68 -22.03
N ALA A 24 -11.60 3.23 -22.79
CA ALA A 24 -10.20 2.89 -22.62
C ALA A 24 -9.87 3.15 -21.16
N GLN A 25 -9.73 2.10 -20.38
CA GLN A 25 -9.28 2.23 -18.98
C GLN A 25 -7.83 2.71 -19.06
N ALA A 26 -7.61 3.97 -18.70
CA ALA A 26 -6.28 4.51 -18.55
C ALA A 26 -5.52 3.57 -17.59
N SER A 27 -4.35 3.10 -18.01
CA SER A 27 -3.53 2.22 -17.19
C SER A 27 -3.14 2.96 -15.91
N ARG A 28 -3.63 2.47 -14.77
CA ARG A 28 -3.31 3.05 -13.45
C ARG A 28 -1.88 2.67 -13.05
N THR A 29 -1.25 3.56 -12.32
CA THR A 29 0.08 3.33 -11.78
C THR A 29 0.10 3.54 -10.26
N SER A 30 1.13 3.06 -9.61
CA SER A 30 1.34 3.29 -8.17
C SER A 30 1.43 4.77 -7.78
N ASN A 31 1.66 5.67 -8.75
CA ASN A 31 1.69 7.12 -8.53
C ASN A 31 0.30 7.79 -8.54
N ASP A 32 -0.76 7.05 -8.82
CA ASP A 32 -2.12 7.59 -8.95
C ASP A 32 -2.93 7.53 -7.64
N GLY A 33 -2.26 7.39 -6.50
CA GLY A 33 -2.93 7.33 -5.19
C GLY A 33 -3.86 6.13 -5.09
N VAL A 34 -3.33 4.94 -5.30
CA VAL A 34 -4.11 3.70 -5.45
C VAL A 34 -4.44 3.02 -4.12
N PHE A 35 -3.99 3.56 -2.99
CA PHE A 35 -4.27 3.10 -1.63
C PHE A 35 -4.56 4.29 -0.72
N THR A 36 -5.19 4.07 0.44
CA THR A 36 -5.41 5.13 1.44
C THR A 36 -4.33 5.12 2.52
N ALA A 37 -4.11 6.28 3.15
CA ALA A 37 -3.20 6.38 4.28
C ALA A 37 -3.61 5.47 5.45
N ASP A 38 -4.91 5.29 5.67
CA ASP A 38 -5.41 4.42 6.74
C ASP A 38 -5.19 2.94 6.40
N GLN A 39 -5.31 2.56 5.13
CA GLN A 39 -4.95 1.22 4.68
C GLN A 39 -3.46 0.93 4.92
N ALA A 40 -2.58 1.87 4.58
CA ALA A 40 -1.15 1.73 4.84
C ALA A 40 -0.82 1.63 6.34
N LYS A 41 -1.54 2.35 7.22
CA LYS A 41 -1.39 2.22 8.68
C LYS A 41 -1.82 0.85 9.21
N ARG A 42 -2.92 0.28 8.69
CA ARG A 42 -3.30 -1.11 9.05
C ARG A 42 -2.22 -2.10 8.64
N GLY A 43 -1.66 -1.90 7.43
CA GLY A 43 -0.52 -2.70 6.95
C GLY A 43 0.72 -2.58 7.81
N ASP A 44 1.04 -1.40 8.36
CA ASP A 44 2.15 -1.19 9.31
C ASP A 44 1.98 -2.03 10.59
N VAL A 45 0.77 -2.10 11.12
CA VAL A 45 0.48 -2.93 12.32
C VAL A 45 0.74 -4.41 12.02
N ILE A 46 0.19 -4.93 10.90
CA ILE A 46 0.38 -6.32 10.48
C ILE A 46 1.88 -6.59 10.19
N TYR A 47 2.56 -5.64 9.57
CA TYR A 47 3.99 -5.75 9.27
C TYR A 47 4.84 -5.94 10.53
N LYS A 48 4.63 -5.13 11.55
CA LYS A 48 5.34 -5.20 12.83
C LYS A 48 5.12 -6.53 13.54
N GLU A 49 3.93 -7.10 13.45
CA GLU A 49 3.57 -8.36 14.10
C GLU A 49 4.12 -9.59 13.36
N ALA A 50 4.13 -9.58 12.03
CA ALA A 50 4.34 -10.79 11.24
C ALA A 50 5.58 -10.76 10.32
N CYS A 51 6.16 -9.59 10.03
CA CYS A 51 7.17 -9.44 8.98
C CYS A 51 8.49 -8.84 9.48
N ALA A 52 8.43 -7.89 10.43
CA ALA A 52 9.58 -7.09 10.87
C ALA A 52 10.74 -7.94 11.39
N THR A 53 10.46 -9.05 12.09
CA THR A 53 11.50 -9.95 12.61
C THR A 53 12.47 -10.43 11.52
N CYS A 54 11.99 -10.62 10.29
CA CYS A 54 12.82 -11.06 9.17
C CYS A 54 13.21 -9.91 8.24
N HIS A 55 12.30 -8.98 7.96
CA HIS A 55 12.50 -7.92 6.97
C HIS A 55 13.00 -6.59 7.55
N GLY A 56 13.31 -6.54 8.87
CA GLY A 56 13.75 -5.33 9.57
C GLY A 56 12.59 -4.43 9.99
N ASP A 57 12.81 -3.60 11.00
CA ASP A 57 11.74 -2.76 11.59
C ASP A 57 11.28 -1.65 10.62
N ASN A 58 12.14 -1.25 9.69
CA ASN A 58 11.88 -0.17 8.72
C ASN A 58 11.86 -0.69 7.27
N LEU A 59 11.51 -1.95 7.05
CA LEU A 59 11.47 -2.61 5.74
C LEU A 59 12.83 -2.66 5.01
N GLU A 60 13.94 -2.49 5.72
CA GLU A 60 15.29 -2.42 5.18
C GLU A 60 15.86 -3.78 4.75
N GLY A 61 15.21 -4.86 5.13
CA GLY A 61 15.72 -6.21 4.95
C GLY A 61 16.76 -6.60 6.02
N SER A 62 17.11 -7.88 6.09
CA SER A 62 18.11 -8.41 7.02
C SER A 62 18.78 -9.68 6.46
N GLY A 63 20.07 -9.65 6.25
CA GLY A 63 20.81 -10.79 5.71
C GLY A 63 20.24 -11.26 4.36
N PRO A 64 19.71 -12.50 4.25
CA PRO A 64 19.13 -13.00 3.02
C PRO A 64 17.72 -12.49 2.73
N MET A 65 17.09 -11.81 3.71
CA MET A 65 15.75 -11.29 3.55
C MET A 65 15.76 -9.96 2.79
N PRO A 66 15.04 -9.85 1.66
CA PRO A 66 15.10 -8.65 0.84
C PRO A 66 14.41 -7.46 1.54
N PRO A 67 14.86 -6.24 1.25
CA PRO A 67 14.15 -5.03 1.65
C PRO A 67 12.77 -4.97 0.98
N LEU A 68 11.79 -4.46 1.72
CA LEU A 68 10.40 -4.31 1.29
C LEU A 68 10.00 -2.86 1.05
N ALA A 69 10.97 -1.93 1.13
CA ALA A 69 10.81 -0.53 0.76
C ALA A 69 12.12 0.05 0.23
N GLY A 70 12.05 1.27 -0.30
CA GLY A 70 13.21 2.03 -0.75
C GLY A 70 13.79 1.56 -2.10
N LYS A 71 15.06 1.91 -2.34
CA LYS A 71 15.69 1.78 -3.66
C LYS A 71 15.74 0.34 -4.18
N ASP A 72 16.14 -0.61 -3.36
CA ASP A 72 16.32 -1.99 -3.79
C ASP A 72 14.98 -2.67 -4.04
N PHE A 73 13.97 -2.36 -3.23
CA PHE A 73 12.59 -2.74 -3.49
C PHE A 73 12.12 -2.20 -4.85
N LEU A 74 12.32 -0.92 -5.12
CA LEU A 74 11.94 -0.29 -6.37
C LEU A 74 12.69 -0.88 -7.58
N THR A 75 13.97 -1.22 -7.42
CA THR A 75 14.75 -1.90 -8.46
C THR A 75 14.13 -3.24 -8.86
N ASN A 76 13.60 -3.98 -7.88
CA ASN A 76 13.02 -5.31 -8.10
C ASN A 76 11.57 -5.27 -8.60
N TRP A 77 10.83 -4.19 -8.28
CA TRP A 77 9.39 -4.13 -8.51
C TRP A 77 8.95 -3.13 -9.58
N THR A 78 9.76 -2.13 -9.94
CA THR A 78 9.43 -1.22 -11.04
C THR A 78 9.24 -1.99 -12.36
N GLY A 79 8.15 -1.69 -13.05
CA GLY A 79 7.74 -2.37 -14.28
C GLY A 79 6.85 -3.59 -14.07
N LYS A 80 6.76 -4.12 -12.86
CA LYS A 80 5.78 -5.16 -12.46
C LYS A 80 4.46 -4.52 -12.04
N THR A 81 3.49 -5.35 -11.68
CA THR A 81 2.19 -4.89 -11.23
C THR A 81 2.05 -4.96 -9.70
N VAL A 82 1.14 -4.16 -9.16
CA VAL A 82 0.75 -4.24 -7.74
C VAL A 82 0.12 -5.61 -7.44
N GLY A 83 -0.53 -6.22 -8.43
CA GLY A 83 -1.08 -7.56 -8.31
C GLY A 83 -0.02 -8.65 -8.10
N GLU A 84 1.11 -8.58 -8.81
CA GLU A 84 2.23 -9.52 -8.60
C GLU A 84 2.83 -9.38 -7.19
N LEU A 85 2.94 -8.14 -6.68
CA LEU A 85 3.41 -7.90 -5.31
C LEU A 85 2.42 -8.45 -4.27
N PHE A 86 1.14 -8.16 -4.46
CA PHE A 86 0.06 -8.66 -3.62
C PHE A 86 0.02 -10.20 -3.59
N GLU A 87 0.01 -10.84 -4.76
CA GLU A 87 -0.05 -12.30 -4.89
C GLU A 87 1.15 -12.96 -4.21
N LYS A 88 2.37 -12.45 -4.47
CA LYS A 88 3.57 -12.93 -3.80
C LYS A 88 3.45 -12.80 -2.29
N THR A 89 3.03 -11.66 -1.79
CA THR A 89 2.84 -11.44 -0.35
C THR A 89 1.82 -12.41 0.23
N GLN A 90 0.67 -12.55 -0.38
CA GLN A 90 -0.42 -13.39 0.10
C GLN A 90 -0.06 -14.88 0.10
N THR A 91 0.61 -15.36 -0.96
CA THR A 91 0.80 -16.80 -1.16
C THR A 91 2.07 -17.33 -0.55
N THR A 92 3.11 -16.50 -0.41
CA THR A 92 4.44 -16.96 0.05
C THR A 92 4.86 -16.42 1.42
N MET A 93 4.13 -15.44 1.96
CA MET A 93 4.45 -14.81 3.25
C MET A 93 3.34 -15.03 4.29
N PRO A 94 3.68 -15.01 5.60
CA PRO A 94 5.04 -15.12 6.15
C PRO A 94 5.68 -16.46 5.79
N ALA A 95 7.01 -16.50 5.58
CA ALA A 95 7.71 -17.72 5.14
C ALA A 95 7.56 -18.90 6.11
N THR A 96 7.29 -18.64 7.41
CA THR A 96 7.01 -19.63 8.44
C THR A 96 5.60 -20.22 8.36
N ALA A 97 4.66 -19.55 7.69
CA ALA A 97 3.27 -19.95 7.50
C ALA A 97 2.70 -19.39 6.19
N PRO A 98 3.17 -19.87 5.02
CA PRO A 98 2.75 -19.34 3.72
C PRO A 98 1.24 -19.46 3.50
N GLY A 99 0.64 -18.44 2.89
CA GLY A 99 -0.78 -18.44 2.53
C GLY A 99 -1.76 -18.25 3.69
N THR A 100 -1.30 -17.90 4.89
CA THR A 100 -2.18 -17.63 6.05
C THR A 100 -2.74 -16.22 6.07
N LEU A 101 -2.17 -15.30 5.28
CA LEU A 101 -2.68 -13.94 5.16
C LEU A 101 -4.02 -13.94 4.44
N THR A 102 -5.01 -13.30 5.04
CA THR A 102 -6.26 -13.01 4.33
C THR A 102 -6.00 -12.03 3.16
N PRO A 103 -6.84 -12.03 2.11
CA PRO A 103 -6.70 -11.06 1.02
C PRO A 103 -6.67 -9.61 1.51
N ALA A 104 -7.46 -9.24 2.52
CA ALA A 104 -7.47 -7.91 3.11
C ALA A 104 -6.13 -7.56 3.77
N GLN A 105 -5.55 -8.47 4.54
CA GLN A 105 -4.24 -8.27 5.16
C GLN A 105 -3.12 -8.12 4.13
N ALA A 106 -3.16 -8.91 3.05
CA ALA A 106 -2.19 -8.79 1.96
C ALA A 106 -2.31 -7.44 1.23
N ALA A 107 -3.54 -6.93 1.04
CA ALA A 107 -3.77 -5.60 0.46
C ALA A 107 -3.27 -4.47 1.38
N ASP A 108 -3.52 -4.57 2.68
CA ASP A 108 -3.03 -3.60 3.67
C ASP A 108 -1.49 -3.60 3.74
N LEU A 109 -0.85 -4.77 3.74
CA LEU A 109 0.62 -4.90 3.67
C LEU A 109 1.18 -4.33 2.36
N THR A 110 0.52 -4.57 1.23
CA THR A 110 0.92 -4.01 -0.07
C THR A 110 0.85 -2.48 -0.04
N ALA A 111 -0.21 -1.91 0.53
CA ALA A 111 -0.36 -0.47 0.71
C ALA A 111 0.76 0.11 1.60
N HIS A 112 1.13 -0.60 2.69
CA HIS A 112 2.22 -0.19 3.56
C HIS A 112 3.58 -0.18 2.83
N MET A 113 3.90 -1.20 2.06
CA MET A 113 5.14 -1.27 1.26
C MET A 113 5.21 -0.14 0.22
N LEU A 114 4.11 0.14 -0.48
CA LEU A 114 4.04 1.24 -1.44
C LEU A 114 4.21 2.60 -0.75
N ASN A 115 3.50 2.83 0.37
CA ASN A 115 3.62 4.06 1.15
C ASN A 115 5.06 4.30 1.64
N SER A 116 5.70 3.27 2.19
CA SER A 116 7.09 3.31 2.68
C SER A 116 8.11 3.47 1.54
N SER A 117 7.71 3.16 0.32
CA SER A 117 8.53 3.37 -0.90
C SER A 117 8.31 4.75 -1.55
N GLY A 118 7.51 5.63 -0.93
CA GLY A 118 7.34 7.02 -1.37
C GLY A 118 6.21 7.22 -2.39
N PHE A 119 5.29 6.26 -2.56
CA PHE A 119 4.12 6.47 -3.39
C PHE A 119 3.03 7.27 -2.64
N PRO A 120 2.26 8.11 -3.34
CA PRO A 120 1.23 8.92 -2.72
C PRO A 120 0.02 8.08 -2.30
N ALA A 121 -0.51 8.35 -1.12
CA ALA A 121 -1.83 7.87 -0.75
C ALA A 121 -2.92 8.64 -1.50
N GLY A 122 -4.04 7.98 -1.77
CA GLY A 122 -5.22 8.54 -2.41
C GLY A 122 -6.48 8.39 -1.55
N ALA A 123 -7.63 8.47 -2.22
CA ALA A 123 -8.93 8.42 -1.57
C ALA A 123 -9.58 7.02 -1.60
N THR A 124 -9.01 6.07 -2.34
CA THR A 124 -9.58 4.73 -2.53
C THR A 124 -8.59 3.68 -2.06
N GLU A 125 -9.07 2.68 -1.34
CA GLU A 125 -8.24 1.55 -0.91
C GLU A 125 -7.88 0.63 -2.08
N LEU A 126 -6.74 -0.04 -1.98
CA LEU A 126 -6.43 -1.18 -2.84
C LEU A 126 -7.48 -2.27 -2.61
N GLU A 127 -8.07 -2.74 -3.69
CA GLU A 127 -8.96 -3.89 -3.62
C GLU A 127 -8.17 -5.15 -3.27
N ALA A 128 -8.77 -6.03 -2.47
CA ALA A 128 -8.17 -7.32 -2.12
C ALA A 128 -8.46 -8.39 -3.21
N LYS A 129 -8.23 -8.01 -4.48
CA LYS A 129 -8.49 -8.84 -5.66
C LYS A 129 -7.31 -8.73 -6.63
N VAL A 130 -6.64 -9.83 -6.87
CA VAL A 130 -5.44 -9.90 -7.72
C VAL A 130 -5.70 -9.34 -9.12
N GLU A 131 -6.85 -9.64 -9.73
CA GLU A 131 -7.20 -9.22 -11.09
C GLU A 131 -7.29 -7.70 -11.23
N ALA A 132 -7.85 -7.02 -10.23
CA ALA A 132 -7.92 -5.56 -10.18
C ALA A 132 -6.52 -4.94 -10.00
N LEU A 133 -5.71 -5.55 -9.15
CA LEU A 133 -4.36 -5.08 -8.85
C LEU A 133 -3.36 -5.34 -9.99
N MET A 134 -3.57 -6.35 -10.83
CA MET A 134 -2.80 -6.60 -12.05
C MET A 134 -2.91 -5.47 -13.08
N GLN A 135 -3.94 -4.62 -12.99
CA GLN A 135 -4.11 -3.45 -13.86
C GLN A 135 -3.31 -2.22 -13.39
N ILE A 136 -2.62 -2.29 -12.24
CA ILE A 136 -1.87 -1.19 -11.65
C ILE A 136 -0.39 -1.47 -11.79
N LYS A 137 0.33 -0.66 -12.55
CA LYS A 137 1.79 -0.77 -12.69
C LYS A 137 2.53 -0.09 -11.55
N ILE A 138 3.61 -0.70 -11.09
CA ILE A 138 4.56 -0.07 -10.17
C ILE A 138 5.58 0.68 -11.04
N ASP A 139 5.48 2.01 -11.03
CA ASP A 139 6.44 2.90 -11.67
C ASP A 139 7.44 3.44 -10.62
N ALA A 140 8.47 4.14 -11.09
CA ALA A 140 9.32 4.89 -10.17
C ALA A 140 8.48 5.98 -9.47
N PRO A 141 8.64 6.19 -8.15
CA PRO A 141 7.93 7.25 -7.44
C PRO A 141 8.23 8.60 -8.08
N LYS A 142 7.19 9.34 -8.44
CA LYS A 142 7.33 10.74 -8.80
C LYS A 142 7.69 11.48 -7.52
N ALA A 143 8.76 12.27 -7.54
CA ALA A 143 9.04 13.20 -6.44
C ALA A 143 7.72 13.93 -6.13
N ALA A 144 7.26 13.83 -4.87
CA ALA A 144 6.06 14.50 -4.44
C ALA A 144 6.23 15.99 -4.78
N THR A 145 5.52 16.46 -5.79
CA THR A 145 5.25 17.89 -5.95
C THR A 145 4.46 18.23 -4.70
N ALA A 146 5.13 18.85 -3.74
CA ALA A 146 4.52 19.34 -2.52
C ALA A 146 3.33 20.19 -2.96
N GLY A 147 2.13 19.63 -2.85
CA GLY A 147 0.89 20.36 -2.92
C GLY A 147 0.91 21.38 -1.80
N THR A 148 1.34 22.58 -2.13
CA THR A 148 1.24 23.76 -1.28
C THR A 148 -0.23 24.01 -1.05
N THR A 149 -0.74 23.58 0.11
CA THR A 149 -1.94 24.17 0.66
C THR A 149 -1.73 24.31 2.17
N GLY A 150 -1.27 25.50 2.51
CA GLY A 150 -1.77 26.28 3.64
C GLY A 150 -1.39 25.83 5.04
N THR A 151 -0.53 26.50 5.58
CA THR A 151 -0.63 27.46 6.70
C THR A 151 0.67 27.44 7.48
N SER A 152 1.42 28.51 7.26
CA SER A 152 2.49 28.93 8.13
C SER A 152 1.96 29.05 9.57
N GLY A 153 2.41 28.16 10.44
CA GLY A 153 2.30 28.26 11.88
C GLY A 153 3.70 28.20 12.45
N ALA A 154 4.33 29.35 12.60
CA ALA A 154 5.59 29.50 13.34
C ALA A 154 5.37 29.01 14.78
N ALA A 155 6.02 27.92 15.16
CA ALA A 155 6.14 27.55 16.57
C ALA A 155 7.40 28.19 17.16
N PRO A 156 7.30 28.86 18.28
CA PRO A 156 8.46 29.44 18.93
C PRO A 156 9.33 28.34 19.58
N SER A 157 10.63 28.46 19.38
CA SER A 157 11.65 27.65 20.04
C SER A 157 11.55 27.84 21.55
N THR A 158 11.10 26.84 22.28
CA THR A 158 11.24 26.77 23.71
C THR A 158 12.41 25.86 24.04
N THR A 159 13.45 26.50 24.58
CA THR A 159 14.62 25.90 25.21
C THR A 159 14.18 24.92 26.29
N SER A 160 14.52 23.65 26.14
CA SER A 160 14.28 22.63 27.16
C SER A 160 15.39 22.71 28.21
N PRO A 161 15.05 22.80 29.50
CA PRO A 161 16.07 22.72 30.56
C PRO A 161 16.43 21.22 30.76
N SER A 162 17.75 20.99 30.81
CA SER A 162 18.35 19.69 31.12
C SER A 162 17.96 19.24 32.53
N THR A 163 17.25 18.10 32.62
CA THR A 163 17.00 17.38 33.87
C THR A 163 18.17 16.43 34.13
N PRO A 164 18.80 16.47 35.34
CA PRO A 164 19.86 15.53 35.65
C PRO A 164 19.32 14.11 35.86
N ALA A 165 20.11 13.13 35.42
CA ALA A 165 19.83 11.71 35.49
C ALA A 165 19.65 11.22 36.95
N PRO A 166 18.73 10.29 37.22
CA PRO A 166 18.64 9.65 38.54
C PRO A 166 19.79 8.66 38.73
N THR A 167 20.50 8.84 39.85
CA THR A 167 21.55 7.95 40.34
C THR A 167 20.96 6.61 40.76
N THR A 168 21.37 5.55 40.11
CA THR A 168 21.00 4.15 40.44
C THR A 168 21.76 3.74 41.70
N PRO A 169 21.10 3.23 42.78
CA PRO A 169 21.80 2.63 43.89
C PRO A 169 22.32 1.22 43.51
N ALA A 170 23.54 0.94 43.97
CA ALA A 170 24.23 -0.34 43.75
C ALA A 170 23.48 -1.53 44.39
N PRO A 171 23.56 -2.74 43.80
CA PRO A 171 22.96 -3.91 44.37
C PRO A 171 23.72 -4.40 45.62
N THR A 172 23.01 -4.50 46.73
CA THR A 172 23.50 -5.15 47.95
C THR A 172 23.49 -6.66 47.79
N THR A 173 24.64 -7.27 47.92
CA THR A 173 24.87 -8.72 47.94
C THR A 173 24.20 -9.37 49.18
N PRO A 174 23.39 -10.41 49.05
CA PRO A 174 22.96 -11.16 50.21
C PRO A 174 24.06 -12.13 50.67
N THR A 175 24.46 -11.96 51.93
CA THR A 175 25.33 -12.89 52.66
C THR A 175 24.60 -14.21 52.87
N SER A 176 25.21 -15.33 52.46
CA SER A 176 24.76 -16.68 52.71
C SER A 176 25.12 -17.08 54.15
N PRO A 177 24.21 -17.66 54.99
CA PRO A 177 24.58 -18.27 56.25
C PRO A 177 25.12 -19.69 56.01
N ALA A 178 26.27 -19.97 56.63
CA ALA A 178 26.85 -21.29 56.78
C ALA A 178 26.04 -22.13 57.78
N LYS A 179 25.67 -23.36 57.41
CA LYS A 179 25.73 -24.55 58.25
C LYS A 179 25.58 -25.80 57.39
#